data_35469db821bad0cb97fd9e7adabee49f
#
_entry.id   35469db821bad0cb97fd9e7adabee49f
#
_cell.length_a   1.000
_cell.length_b   1.000
_cell.length_c   1.000
_cell.angle_alpha   90.00
_cell.angle_beta   90.00
_cell.angle_gamma   90.00
#
_symmetry.space_group_name_H-M   'P 1'
#
loop_
_entity.id
_entity.type
_entity.pdbx_description
1 polymer ?
#
loop_
_entity_poly.entity_id
_entity_poly.type
_entity_poly.pdbx_seq_one_letter_code
_entity_poly.pdbx_strand_id
1 'polypeptide(L)'
;GTRVAIYGDPEMVLGMLSLSLENGMYPVLVAPSCKTPAFREHAQERIDAMNLDCDVKIFEGLDFDAFNDAVKDAEPEILMGNSNGKYISQQMGVPLIRVGFPIHDRVGAQRILTMGYRGAMSMIDRITNTILEAKDIELEKKWLQNKSNDLQGSCCDRRSAHMQPH
;
A
#
# COMPACT_ATOMS: atom_id res chain seq x y z
N GLY A 1 -10.94 -6.85 -1.81
CA GLY A 1 -9.79 -6.81 -0.89
C GLY A 1 -8.87 -5.63 -1.21
N THR A 2 -8.01 -5.29 -0.28
CA THR A 2 -7.05 -4.19 -0.44
C THR A 2 -5.95 -4.57 -1.43
N ARG A 3 -5.64 -3.70 -2.37
CA ARG A 3 -4.59 -3.89 -3.39
C ARG A 3 -3.21 -3.64 -2.78
N VAL A 4 -2.30 -4.61 -2.87
CA VAL A 4 -0.98 -4.53 -2.24
C VAL A 4 0.15 -4.75 -3.23
N ALA A 5 1.20 -3.91 -3.16
CA ALA A 5 2.47 -4.15 -3.83
C ALA A 5 3.54 -4.57 -2.80
N ILE A 6 4.25 -5.66 -3.08
CA ILE A 6 5.19 -6.31 -2.15
C ILE A 6 6.57 -6.35 -2.79
N TYR A 7 7.60 -5.90 -2.07
CA TYR A 7 8.98 -5.92 -2.58
C TYR A 7 9.99 -6.12 -1.45
N GLY A 8 11.15 -6.67 -1.76
CA GLY A 8 12.24 -6.89 -0.80
C GLY A 8 12.94 -8.23 -0.96
N ASP A 9 13.46 -8.77 0.13
CA ASP A 9 14.16 -10.06 0.11
C ASP A 9 13.22 -11.18 -0.34
N PRO A 10 13.68 -12.10 -1.22
CA PRO A 10 12.80 -13.09 -1.86
C PRO A 10 11.95 -13.90 -0.89
N GLU A 11 12.54 -14.42 0.18
CA GLU A 11 11.83 -15.23 1.18
C GLU A 11 10.80 -14.39 1.95
N MET A 12 11.14 -13.14 2.28
CA MET A 12 10.24 -12.22 2.93
C MET A 12 9.06 -11.86 2.01
N VAL A 13 9.33 -11.62 0.74
CA VAL A 13 8.31 -11.32 -0.26
C VAL A 13 7.34 -12.48 -0.42
N LEU A 14 7.84 -13.73 -0.49
CA LEU A 14 6.99 -14.92 -0.54
C LEU A 14 6.14 -15.11 0.73
N GLY A 15 6.71 -14.82 1.90
CA GLY A 15 5.99 -14.86 3.17
C GLY A 15 4.88 -13.81 3.24
N MET A 16 5.16 -12.57 2.83
CA MET A 16 4.18 -11.48 2.80
C MET A 16 3.11 -11.72 1.73
N LEU A 17 3.47 -12.33 0.60
CA LEU A 17 2.52 -12.74 -0.43
C LEU A 17 1.51 -13.75 0.14
N SER A 18 1.98 -14.82 0.79
CA SER A 18 1.11 -15.80 1.44
C SER A 18 0.21 -15.14 2.49
N LEU A 19 0.78 -14.33 3.38
CA LEU A 19 0.01 -13.62 4.40
C LEU A 19 -1.06 -12.72 3.81
N SER A 20 -0.75 -12.01 2.72
CA SER A 20 -1.69 -11.13 2.01
C SER A 20 -2.85 -11.92 1.41
N LEU A 21 -2.54 -12.99 0.70
CA LEU A 21 -3.52 -13.86 0.06
C LEU A 21 -4.46 -14.51 1.09
N GLU A 22 -3.91 -15.07 2.18
CA GLU A 22 -4.68 -15.71 3.25
C GLU A 22 -5.62 -14.74 3.99
N ASN A 23 -5.29 -13.44 4.00
CA ASN A 23 -6.13 -12.40 4.60
C ASN A 23 -7.03 -11.66 3.58
N GLY A 24 -7.20 -12.20 2.38
CA GLY A 24 -8.11 -11.67 1.38
C GLY A 24 -7.67 -10.34 0.76
N MET A 25 -6.37 -10.03 0.80
CA MET A 25 -5.80 -8.90 0.06
C MET A 25 -5.50 -9.31 -1.39
N TYR A 26 -5.44 -8.32 -2.28
CA TYR A 26 -5.11 -8.52 -3.69
C TYR A 26 -3.69 -8.07 -3.99
N PRO A 27 -2.70 -8.98 -4.03
CA PRO A 27 -1.38 -8.64 -4.55
C PRO A 27 -1.51 -8.21 -6.01
N VAL A 28 -1.05 -7.01 -6.33
CA VAL A 28 -1.03 -6.47 -7.70
C VAL A 28 0.38 -6.48 -8.28
N LEU A 29 1.38 -6.48 -7.41
CA LEU A 29 2.77 -6.45 -7.80
C LEU A 29 3.65 -7.13 -6.74
N VAL A 30 4.57 -8.00 -7.19
CA VAL A 30 5.50 -8.74 -6.35
C VAL A 30 6.90 -8.66 -6.96
N ALA A 31 7.87 -8.12 -6.20
CA ALA A 31 9.22 -7.86 -6.69
C ALA A 31 10.31 -8.29 -5.69
N PRO A 32 11.08 -9.36 -5.99
CA PRO A 32 12.23 -9.73 -5.17
C PRO A 32 13.40 -8.77 -5.42
N SER A 33 14.20 -8.49 -4.39
CA SER A 33 15.36 -7.59 -4.45
C SER A 33 16.48 -8.08 -5.36
N CYS A 34 16.53 -9.37 -5.64
CA CYS A 34 17.51 -9.98 -6.53
C CYS A 34 16.87 -11.14 -7.33
N LYS A 35 17.53 -11.49 -8.42
CA LYS A 35 17.13 -12.68 -9.20
C LYS A 35 17.37 -13.93 -8.38
N THR A 36 16.31 -14.66 -8.13
CA THR A 36 16.34 -15.93 -7.38
C THR A 36 15.72 -17.03 -8.25
N PRO A 37 16.43 -18.14 -8.46
CA PRO A 37 15.86 -19.28 -9.17
C PRO A 37 14.52 -19.70 -8.55
N ALA A 38 13.57 -20.09 -9.40
CA ALA A 38 12.24 -20.54 -8.99
C ALA A 38 11.37 -19.53 -8.20
N PHE A 39 11.80 -18.28 -7.98
CA PHE A 39 10.97 -17.30 -7.27
C PHE A 39 9.60 -17.10 -7.94
N ARG A 40 9.59 -16.91 -9.27
CA ARG A 40 8.37 -16.74 -10.04
C ARG A 40 7.45 -17.96 -9.91
N GLU A 41 8.02 -19.17 -9.98
CA GLU A 41 7.30 -20.44 -9.83
C GLU A 41 6.66 -20.53 -8.45
N HIS A 42 7.43 -20.29 -7.39
CA HIS A 42 6.91 -20.29 -6.02
C HIS A 42 5.89 -19.18 -5.73
N ALA A 43 6.03 -18.01 -6.33
CA ALA A 43 5.03 -16.96 -6.20
C ALA A 43 3.73 -17.35 -6.91
N GLN A 44 3.83 -17.89 -8.12
CA GLN A 44 2.69 -18.34 -8.92
C GLN A 44 1.93 -19.47 -8.22
N GLU A 45 2.63 -20.49 -7.72
CA GLU A 45 2.03 -21.59 -6.96
C GLU A 45 1.16 -21.10 -5.79
N ARG A 46 1.61 -20.06 -5.06
CA ARG A 46 0.85 -19.49 -3.94
C ARG A 46 -0.41 -18.76 -4.40
N ILE A 47 -0.30 -18.03 -5.50
CA ILE A 47 -1.43 -17.31 -6.10
C ILE A 47 -2.48 -18.32 -6.59
N ASP A 48 -2.05 -19.33 -7.33
CA ASP A 48 -2.93 -20.35 -7.90
C ASP A 48 -3.63 -21.17 -6.82
N ALA A 49 -2.94 -21.47 -5.71
CA ALA A 49 -3.50 -22.22 -4.58
C ALA A 49 -4.71 -21.53 -3.93
N MET A 50 -4.82 -20.20 -4.06
CA MET A 50 -5.92 -19.43 -3.47
C MET A 50 -7.13 -19.29 -4.40
N ASN A 51 -7.03 -19.74 -5.67
CA ASN A 51 -8.08 -19.58 -6.68
C ASN A 51 -8.64 -18.16 -6.79
N LEU A 52 -7.78 -17.17 -6.54
CA LEU A 52 -8.14 -15.76 -6.69
C LEU A 52 -7.92 -15.35 -8.14
N ASP A 53 -8.94 -14.77 -8.75
CA ASP A 53 -8.82 -14.14 -10.07
C ASP A 53 -8.12 -12.78 -9.90
N CYS A 54 -6.77 -12.83 -9.78
CA CYS A 54 -5.94 -11.66 -9.66
C CYS A 54 -4.78 -11.71 -10.66
N ASP A 55 -4.67 -10.65 -11.45
CA ASP A 55 -3.52 -10.43 -12.33
C ASP A 55 -2.37 -9.81 -11.54
N VAL A 56 -1.41 -10.66 -11.14
CA VAL A 56 -0.26 -10.25 -10.33
C VAL A 56 0.97 -10.08 -11.22
N LYS A 57 1.51 -8.88 -11.26
CA LYS A 57 2.78 -8.62 -11.96
C LYS A 57 3.95 -9.11 -11.11
N ILE A 58 4.60 -10.21 -11.53
CA ILE A 58 5.73 -10.80 -10.84
C ILE A 58 7.03 -10.38 -11.52
N PHE A 59 7.92 -9.68 -10.79
CA PHE A 59 9.27 -9.35 -11.22
C PHE A 59 10.23 -10.51 -10.94
N GLU A 60 11.32 -10.58 -11.70
CA GLU A 60 12.41 -11.55 -11.47
C GLU A 60 13.59 -10.96 -10.72
N GLY A 61 13.59 -9.67 -10.51
CA GLY A 61 14.58 -8.90 -9.77
C GLY A 61 14.14 -7.44 -9.73
N LEU A 62 14.53 -6.73 -8.67
CA LEU A 62 14.12 -5.35 -8.45
C LEU A 62 15.02 -4.40 -9.25
N ASP A 63 14.44 -3.77 -10.26
CA ASP A 63 14.87 -2.50 -10.81
C ASP A 63 13.94 -1.42 -10.27
N PHE A 64 14.49 -0.46 -9.51
CA PHE A 64 13.65 0.54 -8.84
C PHE A 64 12.94 1.48 -9.80
N ASP A 65 13.49 1.80 -10.95
CA ASP A 65 12.83 2.66 -11.95
C ASP A 65 11.65 1.91 -12.59
N ALA A 66 11.89 0.68 -13.05
CA ALA A 66 10.83 -0.17 -13.60
C ALA A 66 9.77 -0.52 -12.55
N PHE A 67 10.17 -0.70 -11.28
CA PHE A 67 9.27 -0.93 -10.17
C PHE A 67 8.39 0.28 -9.89
N ASN A 68 8.98 1.48 -9.85
CA ASN A 68 8.25 2.73 -9.62
C ASN A 68 7.16 2.96 -10.67
N ASP A 69 7.48 2.73 -11.94
CA ASP A 69 6.50 2.86 -13.02
C ASP A 69 5.40 1.78 -12.91
N ALA A 70 5.77 0.56 -12.60
CA ALA A 70 4.81 -0.52 -12.40
C ALA A 70 3.89 -0.29 -11.18
N VAL A 71 4.38 0.34 -10.11
CA VAL A 71 3.57 0.70 -8.95
C VAL A 71 2.56 1.79 -9.31
N LYS A 72 2.95 2.77 -10.13
CA LYS A 72 2.03 3.82 -10.62
C LYS A 72 0.89 3.21 -11.46
N ASP A 73 1.24 2.28 -12.36
CA ASP A 73 0.25 1.62 -13.23
C ASP A 73 -0.68 0.69 -12.43
N ALA A 74 -0.13 0.00 -11.43
CA ALA A 74 -0.87 -0.95 -10.62
C ALA A 74 -1.73 -0.30 -9.53
N GLU A 75 -1.53 0.97 -9.19
CA GLU A 75 -2.28 1.74 -8.21
C GLU A 75 -2.58 0.96 -6.91
N PRO A 76 -1.57 0.46 -6.17
CA PRO A 76 -1.80 -0.24 -4.92
C PRO A 76 -2.31 0.72 -3.85
N GLU A 77 -3.14 0.21 -2.93
CA GLU A 77 -3.60 0.97 -1.75
C GLU A 77 -2.57 0.92 -0.61
N ILE A 78 -1.63 -0.02 -0.64
CA ILE A 78 -0.60 -0.21 0.37
C ILE A 78 0.67 -0.79 -0.24
N LEU A 79 1.82 -0.36 0.25
CA LEU A 79 3.13 -0.92 -0.08
C LEU A 79 3.67 -1.73 1.10
N MET A 80 4.25 -2.89 0.85
CA MET A 80 4.98 -3.68 1.84
C MET A 80 6.41 -3.92 1.40
N GLY A 81 7.37 -3.51 2.22
CA GLY A 81 8.78 -3.70 1.91
C GLY A 81 9.71 -2.87 2.80
N ASN A 82 10.96 -2.79 2.42
CA ASN A 82 11.99 -2.08 3.17
C ASN A 82 11.93 -0.55 2.97
N SER A 83 12.85 0.19 3.61
CA SER A 83 12.87 1.66 3.58
C SER A 83 13.14 2.27 2.20
N ASN A 84 13.62 1.49 1.23
CA ASN A 84 13.91 2.01 -0.11
C ASN A 84 12.65 2.47 -0.85
N GLY A 85 11.47 1.89 -0.56
CA GLY A 85 10.20 2.33 -1.11
C GLY A 85 9.59 3.57 -0.49
N LYS A 86 10.26 4.21 0.47
CA LYS A 86 9.77 5.42 1.13
C LYS A 86 9.45 6.53 0.13
N TYR A 87 10.31 6.72 -0.86
CA TYR A 87 10.14 7.75 -1.87
C TYR A 87 8.87 7.51 -2.71
N ILE A 88 8.68 6.27 -3.17
CA ILE A 88 7.49 5.86 -3.94
C ILE A 88 6.22 6.08 -3.11
N SER A 89 6.24 5.62 -1.85
CA SER A 89 5.14 5.79 -0.89
C SER A 89 4.75 7.27 -0.72
N GLN A 90 5.73 8.16 -0.57
CA GLN A 90 5.49 9.59 -0.42
C GLN A 90 4.97 10.25 -1.70
N GLN A 91 5.52 9.88 -2.86
CA GLN A 91 5.13 10.42 -4.16
C GLN A 91 3.68 10.05 -4.51
N MET A 92 3.26 8.85 -4.20
CA MET A 92 1.93 8.34 -4.50
C MET A 92 0.91 8.60 -3.37
N GLY A 93 1.36 9.00 -2.19
CA GLY A 93 0.48 9.13 -1.02
C GLY A 93 -0.02 7.78 -0.49
N VAL A 94 0.65 6.68 -0.83
CA VAL A 94 0.29 5.31 -0.44
C VAL A 94 1.07 4.90 0.80
N PRO A 95 0.43 4.35 1.85
CA PRO A 95 1.12 3.95 3.08
C PRO A 95 2.12 2.81 2.82
N LEU A 96 3.28 2.88 3.50
CA LEU A 96 4.33 1.86 3.44
C LEU A 96 4.46 1.12 4.77
N ILE A 97 4.17 -0.16 4.77
CA ILE A 97 4.46 -1.09 5.86
C ILE A 97 5.90 -1.59 5.69
N ARG A 98 6.73 -1.20 6.64
CA ARG A 98 8.15 -1.57 6.61
C ARG A 98 8.34 -2.98 7.12
N VAL A 99 8.87 -3.84 6.26
CA VAL A 99 9.20 -5.24 6.52
C VAL A 99 10.47 -5.62 5.77
N GLY A 100 11.25 -6.56 6.30
CA GLY A 100 12.54 -6.95 5.73
C GLY A 100 13.65 -5.93 6.01
N PHE A 101 14.69 -5.95 5.22
CA PHE A 101 15.88 -5.10 5.36
C PHE A 101 16.24 -4.42 4.02
N PRO A 102 16.87 -3.23 4.05
CA PRO A 102 17.20 -2.40 5.23
C PRO A 102 16.00 -1.57 5.71
N ILE A 103 15.89 -1.37 7.03
CA ILE A 103 14.98 -0.37 7.62
C ILE A 103 15.84 0.65 8.37
N HIS A 104 16.02 1.83 7.78
CA HIS A 104 16.88 2.89 8.28
C HIS A 104 16.12 4.17 8.67
N ASP A 105 14.84 4.23 8.38
CA ASP A 105 13.98 5.38 8.65
C ASP A 105 12.97 5.14 9.80
N ARG A 106 13.17 4.10 10.58
CA ARG A 106 12.38 3.77 11.77
C ARG A 106 13.25 3.26 12.90
N VAL A 107 13.04 3.80 14.09
CA VAL A 107 13.71 3.33 15.31
C VAL A 107 13.10 2.02 15.77
N GLY A 108 13.95 1.06 16.12
CA GLY A 108 13.51 -0.21 16.69
C GLY A 108 13.00 -1.25 15.70
N ALA A 109 13.16 -1.01 14.41
CA ALA A 109 12.72 -1.94 13.36
C ALA A 109 13.28 -3.35 13.53
N GLN A 110 14.55 -3.45 13.97
CA GLN A 110 15.23 -4.74 14.23
C GLN A 110 14.66 -5.51 15.44
N ARG A 111 13.82 -4.87 16.27
CA ARG A 111 13.17 -5.51 17.43
C ARG A 111 11.74 -5.95 17.15
N ILE A 112 11.20 -5.60 15.99
CA ILE A 112 9.84 -5.97 15.63
C ILE A 112 9.82 -7.44 15.25
N LEU A 113 8.99 -8.21 15.94
CA LEU A 113 8.78 -9.62 15.61
C LEU A 113 7.95 -9.73 14.32
N THR A 114 8.54 -10.31 13.27
CA THR A 114 7.90 -10.50 11.97
C THR A 114 7.81 -11.97 11.54
N MET A 115 8.40 -12.88 12.32
CA MET A 115 8.48 -14.29 11.99
C MET A 115 7.64 -15.16 12.94
N GLY A 116 7.17 -16.32 12.44
CA GLY A 116 6.34 -17.26 13.18
C GLY A 116 4.92 -16.73 13.45
N TYR A 117 4.10 -17.50 14.14
CA TYR A 117 2.69 -17.16 14.39
C TYR A 117 2.48 -15.81 15.08
N ARG A 118 3.29 -15.50 16.09
CA ARG A 118 3.21 -14.20 16.79
C ARG A 118 3.63 -13.05 15.90
N GLY A 119 4.62 -13.27 15.03
CA GLY A 119 5.03 -12.29 14.03
C GLY A 119 3.96 -12.07 12.98
N ALA A 120 3.32 -13.12 12.49
CA ALA A 120 2.20 -13.04 11.55
C ALA A 120 1.02 -12.24 12.14
N MET A 121 0.62 -12.51 13.38
CA MET A 121 -0.41 -11.72 14.07
C MET A 121 -0.02 -10.24 14.19
N SER A 122 1.21 -9.94 14.61
CA SER A 122 1.70 -8.56 14.69
C SER A 122 1.70 -7.86 13.32
N MET A 123 2.00 -8.59 12.26
CA MET A 123 1.94 -8.05 10.89
C MET A 123 0.50 -7.77 10.45
N ILE A 124 -0.45 -8.67 10.74
CA ILE A 124 -1.87 -8.47 10.44
C ILE A 124 -2.39 -7.23 11.15
N ASP A 125 -2.09 -7.06 12.44
CA ASP A 125 -2.48 -5.87 13.20
C ASP A 125 -1.92 -4.58 12.57
N ARG A 126 -0.64 -4.58 12.21
CA ARG A 126 0.00 -3.44 11.56
C ARG A 126 -0.61 -3.12 10.20
N ILE A 127 -0.85 -4.13 9.38
CA ILE A 127 -1.48 -3.97 8.06
C ILE A 127 -2.87 -3.38 8.23
N THR A 128 -3.68 -3.99 9.09
CA THR A 128 -5.07 -3.57 9.33
C THR A 128 -5.14 -2.14 9.85
N ASN A 129 -4.35 -1.81 10.87
CA ASN A 129 -4.32 -0.46 11.44
C ASN A 129 -3.84 0.58 10.43
N THR A 130 -2.83 0.25 9.61
CA THR A 130 -2.37 1.16 8.54
C THR A 130 -3.47 1.42 7.49
N ILE A 131 -4.25 0.41 7.13
CA ILE A 131 -5.37 0.56 6.19
C ILE A 131 -6.49 1.42 6.81
N LEU A 132 -6.80 1.22 8.10
CA LEU A 132 -7.81 2.00 8.81
C LEU A 132 -7.38 3.48 8.91
N GLU A 133 -6.15 3.75 9.32
CA GLU A 133 -5.60 5.12 9.38
C GLU A 133 -5.65 5.82 8.01
N ALA A 134 -5.30 5.12 6.93
CA ALA A 134 -5.36 5.69 5.58
C ALA A 134 -6.80 6.05 5.18
N LYS A 135 -7.78 5.21 5.52
CA LYS A 135 -9.21 5.49 5.27
C LYS A 135 -9.74 6.66 6.10
N ASP A 136 -9.35 6.74 7.36
CA ASP A 136 -9.73 7.85 8.23
C ASP A 136 -9.21 9.19 7.71
N ILE A 137 -7.96 9.25 7.27
CA ILE A 137 -7.37 10.43 6.66
C ILE A 137 -8.11 10.82 5.36
N GLU A 138 -8.50 9.86 4.55
CA GLU A 138 -9.25 10.12 3.31
C GLU A 138 -10.65 10.67 3.60
N LEU A 139 -11.34 10.11 4.59
CA LEU A 139 -12.65 10.59 5.03
C LEU A 139 -12.57 12.02 5.59
N GLU A 140 -11.56 12.32 6.39
CA GLU A 140 -11.33 13.66 6.93
C GLU A 140 -11.09 14.69 5.82
N LYS A 141 -10.25 14.35 4.83
CA LYS A 141 -10.02 15.21 3.66
C LYS A 141 -11.32 15.50 2.88
N LYS A 142 -12.13 14.47 2.64
CA LYS A 142 -13.43 14.62 1.97
C LYS A 142 -14.38 15.52 2.77
N TRP A 143 -14.44 15.34 4.09
CA TRP A 143 -15.27 16.17 4.96
C TRP A 143 -14.84 17.65 4.93
N LEU A 144 -13.53 17.93 5.00
CA LEU A 144 -13.00 19.29 4.92
C LEU A 144 -13.29 19.95 3.56
N GLN A 145 -13.17 19.21 2.46
CA GLN A 145 -13.51 19.71 1.11
C GLN A 145 -14.99 20.07 1.00
N ASN A 146 -15.90 19.21 1.48
CA ASN A 146 -17.33 19.47 1.46
C ASN A 146 -17.67 20.73 2.28
N LYS A 147 -17.10 20.86 3.46
CA LYS A 147 -17.30 22.05 4.31
C LYS A 147 -16.81 23.35 3.67
N SER A 148 -15.70 23.30 2.95
CA SER A 148 -15.19 24.48 2.22
C SER A 148 -16.09 24.88 1.05
N ASN A 149 -16.67 23.93 0.34
CA ASN A 149 -17.61 24.17 -0.76
C ASN A 149 -18.93 24.78 -0.25
N ASP A 150 -19.45 24.30 0.88
CA ASP A 150 -20.66 24.85 1.51
C ASP A 150 -20.48 26.31 1.94
N LEU A 151 -19.28 26.66 2.47
CA LEU A 151 -18.96 28.03 2.84
C LEU A 151 -18.84 28.96 1.64
N GLN A 152 -18.32 28.47 0.50
CA GLN A 152 -18.23 29.24 -0.74
C GLN A 152 -19.61 29.45 -1.41
N GLY A 153 -20.46 28.42 -1.40
CA GLY A 153 -21.85 28.50 -1.91
C GLY A 153 -22.68 29.51 -1.13
N SER A 154 -22.59 29.53 0.20
CA SER A 154 -23.32 30.49 1.05
C SER A 154 -22.84 31.95 0.88
N CYS A 155 -21.64 32.19 0.37
CA CYS A 155 -21.13 33.55 0.14
C CYS A 155 -21.61 34.13 -1.20
N CYS A 156 -21.89 33.28 -2.20
CA CYS A 156 -22.45 33.73 -3.49
C CYS A 156 -23.93 34.13 -3.41
N ASP A 157 -24.73 33.40 -2.62
CA ASP A 157 -26.17 33.73 -2.49
C ASP A 157 -26.43 35.06 -1.79
N ARG A 158 -25.56 35.51 -0.90
CA ARG A 158 -25.68 36.83 -0.24
C ARG A 158 -25.36 38.02 -1.12
N ARG A 159 -24.65 37.87 -2.22
CA ARG A 159 -24.34 38.98 -3.17
C ARG A 159 -25.46 39.22 -4.17
N SER A 160 -26.28 38.22 -4.44
CA SER A 160 -27.40 38.35 -5.39
C SER A 160 -28.62 39.04 -4.80
N ALA A 161 -28.74 39.11 -3.49
CA ALA A 161 -29.89 39.71 -2.80
C ALA A 161 -29.84 41.23 -2.61
N HIS A 162 -28.72 41.91 -3.00
CA HIS A 162 -28.53 43.35 -2.79
C HIS A 162 -28.50 44.21 -4.06
N MET A 163 -28.94 43.68 -5.20
CA MET A 163 -29.06 44.42 -6.43
C MET A 163 -30.50 44.41 -6.97
N GLN A 164 -31.43 45.08 -6.27
CA GLN A 164 -32.66 45.60 -6.90
C GLN A 164 -32.55 47.13 -6.91
N PRO A 165 -32.54 47.80 -8.10
CA PRO A 165 -32.65 49.25 -8.19
C PRO A 165 -34.10 49.67 -8.01
N HIS A 166 -34.27 50.73 -7.23
CA HIS A 166 -35.48 51.51 -7.17
C HIS A 166 -35.64 52.37 -8.44
#